data_4f09c85a5e4f9b6b63e7e52fc61de797
#
_entry.id   4f09c85a5e4f9b6b63e7e52fc61de797
#
_cell.length_a   1.000
_cell.length_b   1.000
_cell.length_c   1.000
_cell.angle_alpha   90.00
_cell.angle_beta   90.00
_cell.angle_gamma   90.00
#
_symmetry.space_group_name_H-M   'P 1'
#
loop_
_entity.id
_entity.type
_entity.pdbx_description
1 polymer ?
#
loop_
_entity_poly.entity_id
_entity_poly.type
_entity_poly.pdbx_seq_one_letter_code
_entity_poly.pdbx_strand_id
1 'polypeptide(L)'
;MSEARNPEFILKTQIVVVGGGAGGLELVRRLGAKLGRDAFDVILLERNSTHIWKPLLHEVAAGSLDANLDEVGYRSHGHRWGYRFFSGSLEGIDRAARPEAGGHVIVAPILDEDGSELIGRHRIRYDYLVIAIGAISNDFGTPGAKEFCLFLDDRSEADRFRKRLLNHCLRVSRTLSEDPKSDAKVEIAIVGGGATGVELAAELYNAAAALRHYGLEVFDESRLKVTLIEAGPRILPALPESLAKAAHEELEALGVRVLTGTAIVEVTAEAMKTKAGETIPADLKVWAAGVRAPEILKEIAGLETTRGNQLVVKPTLQTTRDDRIFAIGDCCFFVPEGQEKPVPPRAQAAHQMASTAYRNILALIGNYPLQAFVYRDKGSLVSLSRYSTVGSLMGNLIGGRMAIEGRLARMVYLSLYRLHLISIHGWIKGMALIVIGHVNRVVRPRLKLH
;
A
#
# COMPACT_ATOMS: atom_id res chain seq x y z
N MET A 1 26.36 35.92 -44.04
CA MET A 1 25.16 35.11 -43.91
C MET A 1 25.53 33.94 -42.98
N SER A 2 25.14 34.04 -41.72
CA SER A 2 25.38 32.99 -40.71
C SER A 2 24.20 32.02 -40.82
N GLU A 3 24.46 30.81 -41.25
CA GLU A 3 23.48 29.71 -41.16
C GLU A 3 23.17 29.45 -39.71
N ALA A 4 21.99 29.83 -39.30
CA ALA A 4 21.43 29.40 -38.00
C ALA A 4 21.30 27.86 -38.03
N ARG A 5 22.21 27.15 -37.35
CA ARG A 5 22.06 25.72 -37.08
C ARG A 5 20.76 25.54 -36.34
N ASN A 6 19.79 24.92 -37.01
CA ASN A 6 18.59 24.38 -36.36
C ASN A 6 19.05 23.49 -35.19
N PRO A 7 18.60 23.71 -33.93
CA PRO A 7 18.94 22.78 -32.89
C PRO A 7 18.32 21.42 -33.25
N GLU A 8 19.18 20.44 -33.57
CA GLU A 8 18.72 19.05 -33.66
C GLU A 8 17.99 18.75 -32.37
N PHE A 9 16.68 18.49 -32.47
CA PHE A 9 15.88 17.98 -31.35
C PHE A 9 16.39 16.58 -31.01
N ILE A 10 17.41 16.51 -30.17
CA ILE A 10 17.88 15.23 -29.60
C ILE A 10 16.71 14.66 -28.83
N LEU A 11 16.09 13.62 -29.34
CA LEU A 11 15.00 12.93 -28.68
C LEU A 11 15.55 12.31 -27.39
N LYS A 12 15.13 12.84 -26.24
CA LYS A 12 15.60 12.33 -24.92
C LYS A 12 15.16 10.89 -24.74
N THR A 13 16.02 10.08 -24.12
CA THR A 13 15.63 8.73 -23.67
C THR A 13 14.58 8.85 -22.55
N GLN A 14 13.40 8.29 -22.79
CA GLN A 14 12.26 8.37 -21.85
C GLN A 14 12.16 7.09 -21.01
N ILE A 15 12.17 7.27 -19.70
CA ILE A 15 11.98 6.19 -18.72
C ILE A 15 10.69 6.47 -18.01
N VAL A 16 9.67 5.65 -18.24
CA VAL A 16 8.35 5.82 -17.62
C VAL A 16 8.18 4.80 -16.48
N VAL A 17 7.85 5.28 -15.31
CA VAL A 17 7.46 4.45 -14.16
C VAL A 17 5.99 4.67 -13.89
N VAL A 18 5.21 3.61 -13.93
CA VAL A 18 3.77 3.63 -13.66
C VAL A 18 3.52 3.11 -12.25
N GLY A 19 3.02 3.98 -11.38
CA GLY A 19 2.77 3.69 -9.98
C GLY A 19 3.82 4.32 -9.04
N GLY A 20 3.35 5.19 -8.16
CA GLY A 20 4.15 5.97 -7.19
C GLY A 20 4.21 5.33 -5.80
N GLY A 21 3.97 4.02 -5.66
CA GLY A 21 4.10 3.30 -4.41
C GLY A 21 5.55 3.23 -3.89
N ALA A 22 5.78 2.40 -2.85
CA ALA A 22 7.09 2.30 -2.17
C ALA A 22 8.27 2.07 -3.13
N GLY A 23 8.13 1.15 -4.09
CA GLY A 23 9.18 0.85 -5.05
C GLY A 23 9.28 1.88 -6.16
N GLY A 24 8.14 2.30 -6.75
CA GLY A 24 8.12 3.22 -7.88
C GLY A 24 8.64 4.61 -7.53
N LEU A 25 8.24 5.18 -6.39
CA LEU A 25 8.71 6.50 -5.94
C LEU A 25 10.21 6.49 -5.64
N GLU A 26 10.73 5.44 -4.98
CA GLU A 26 12.17 5.30 -4.77
C GLU A 26 12.93 5.22 -6.09
N LEU A 27 12.41 4.44 -7.04
CA LEU A 27 13.03 4.25 -8.34
C LEU A 27 13.12 5.55 -9.14
N VAL A 28 12.00 6.29 -9.29
CA VAL A 28 12.00 7.57 -10.06
C VAL A 28 12.88 8.61 -9.40
N ARG A 29 12.90 8.68 -8.06
CA ARG A 29 13.80 9.56 -7.32
C ARG A 29 15.28 9.28 -7.64
N ARG A 30 15.66 8.01 -7.62
CA ARG A 30 17.07 7.60 -7.86
C ARG A 30 17.47 7.80 -9.32
N LEU A 31 16.58 7.46 -10.27
CA LEU A 31 16.83 7.68 -11.70
C LEU A 31 16.91 9.16 -12.03
N GLY A 32 15.96 9.97 -11.57
CA GLY A 32 15.96 11.41 -11.82
C GLY A 32 17.19 12.11 -11.23
N ALA A 33 17.57 11.77 -9.99
CA ALA A 33 18.76 12.31 -9.36
C ALA A 33 20.08 11.92 -10.06
N LYS A 34 20.13 10.74 -10.68
CA LYS A 34 21.33 10.21 -11.36
C LYS A 34 21.46 10.69 -12.80
N LEU A 35 20.35 10.68 -13.53
CA LEU A 35 20.35 10.91 -14.99
C LEU A 35 20.18 12.40 -15.34
N GLY A 36 19.60 13.19 -14.45
CA GLY A 36 19.29 14.58 -14.71
C GLY A 36 18.18 14.74 -15.78
N ARG A 37 18.14 15.92 -16.41
CA ARG A 37 17.10 16.27 -17.39
C ARG A 37 17.64 16.64 -18.78
N ASP A 38 18.93 16.52 -19.01
CA ASP A 38 19.52 16.97 -20.28
C ASP A 38 19.30 15.93 -21.38
N ALA A 39 19.80 14.71 -21.20
CA ALA A 39 19.69 13.62 -22.17
C ALA A 39 18.55 12.63 -21.86
N PHE A 40 17.98 12.72 -20.66
CA PHE A 40 16.96 11.78 -20.17
C PHE A 40 15.70 12.52 -19.72
N ASP A 41 14.59 11.79 -19.76
CA ASP A 41 13.32 12.23 -19.26
C ASP A 41 12.70 11.10 -18.42
N VAL A 42 12.83 11.22 -17.09
CA VAL A 42 12.27 10.27 -16.13
C VAL A 42 10.87 10.73 -15.75
N ILE A 43 9.89 9.89 -15.99
CA ILE A 43 8.47 10.20 -15.81
C ILE A 43 7.87 9.26 -14.78
N LEU A 44 7.13 9.83 -13.82
CA LEU A 44 6.21 9.10 -12.95
C LEU A 44 4.78 9.33 -13.42
N LEU A 45 4.08 8.26 -13.81
CA LEU A 45 2.64 8.25 -14.02
C LEU A 45 1.95 7.65 -12.79
N GLU A 46 1.10 8.43 -12.11
CA GLU A 46 0.36 7.97 -10.94
C GLU A 46 -0.99 8.70 -10.87
N ARG A 47 -2.04 7.97 -10.47
CA ARG A 47 -3.41 8.49 -10.39
C ARG A 47 -3.62 9.48 -9.23
N ASN A 48 -2.90 9.26 -8.13
CA ASN A 48 -2.95 10.13 -6.96
C ASN A 48 -1.93 11.27 -7.10
N SER A 49 -2.19 12.42 -6.49
CA SER A 49 -1.27 13.56 -6.47
C SER A 49 -0.17 13.44 -5.41
N THR A 50 -0.37 12.54 -4.46
CA THR A 50 0.50 12.38 -3.28
C THR A 50 0.77 10.92 -2.98
N HIS A 51 1.93 10.67 -2.39
CA HIS A 51 2.31 9.37 -1.87
C HIS A 51 1.98 9.27 -0.38
N ILE A 52 1.32 8.19 0.00
CA ILE A 52 1.20 7.75 1.39
C ILE A 52 1.82 6.37 1.55
N TRP A 53 2.41 6.14 2.71
CA TRP A 53 2.97 4.83 3.05
C TRP A 53 1.83 3.83 3.34
N LYS A 54 1.51 2.97 2.35
CA LYS A 54 0.35 2.03 2.41
C LYS A 54 0.26 1.22 3.71
N PRO A 55 1.37 0.74 4.32
CA PRO A 55 1.32 0.07 5.61
C PRO A 55 0.70 0.88 6.77
N LEU A 56 0.58 2.20 6.66
CA LEU A 56 -0.06 3.06 7.68
C LEU A 56 -1.53 3.39 7.39
N LEU A 57 -2.14 2.82 6.36
CA LEU A 57 -3.54 3.13 6.01
C LEU A 57 -4.53 2.72 7.12
N HIS A 58 -4.23 1.72 7.92
CA HIS A 58 -5.03 1.35 9.08
C HIS A 58 -5.04 2.45 10.16
N GLU A 59 -3.91 3.15 10.39
CA GLU A 59 -3.84 4.31 11.29
C GLU A 59 -4.62 5.51 10.73
N VAL A 60 -4.58 5.74 9.40
CA VAL A 60 -5.41 6.77 8.74
C VAL A 60 -6.88 6.44 8.85
N ALA A 61 -7.27 5.19 8.62
CA ALA A 61 -8.65 4.72 8.73
C ALA A 61 -9.20 4.88 10.14
N ALA A 62 -8.42 4.56 11.16
CA ALA A 62 -8.81 4.74 12.56
C ALA A 62 -8.74 6.23 13.03
N GLY A 63 -8.08 7.11 12.26
CA GLY A 63 -7.91 8.53 12.58
C GLY A 63 -6.73 8.86 13.49
N SER A 64 -5.91 7.89 13.84
CA SER A 64 -4.70 8.10 14.67
C SER A 64 -3.51 8.67 13.90
N LEU A 65 -3.56 8.65 12.56
CA LEU A 65 -2.60 9.31 11.68
C LEU A 65 -3.28 10.35 10.80
N ASP A 66 -2.74 11.57 10.75
CA ASP A 66 -3.17 12.58 9.79
C ASP A 66 -2.38 12.45 8.48
N ALA A 67 -3.00 11.85 7.47
CA ALA A 67 -2.40 11.64 6.16
C ALA A 67 -1.86 12.94 5.52
N ASN A 68 -2.50 14.10 5.76
CA ASN A 68 -2.05 15.37 5.18
C ASN A 68 -0.66 15.81 5.66
N LEU A 69 -0.20 15.30 6.79
CA LEU A 69 1.11 15.64 7.35
C LEU A 69 2.23 14.69 6.88
N ASP A 70 1.86 13.46 6.59
CA ASP A 70 2.79 12.39 6.29
C ASP A 70 2.87 12.07 4.78
N GLU A 71 2.03 12.70 3.96
CA GLU A 71 2.06 12.51 2.51
C GLU A 71 3.12 13.33 1.79
N VAL A 72 3.56 12.81 0.65
CA VAL A 72 4.57 13.44 -0.20
C VAL A 72 3.96 13.81 -1.55
N GLY A 73 3.87 15.11 -1.84
CA GLY A 73 3.39 15.58 -3.13
C GLY A 73 4.35 15.24 -4.28
N TYR A 74 3.91 14.47 -5.26
CA TYR A 74 4.76 14.01 -6.37
C TYR A 74 5.32 15.14 -7.22
N ARG A 75 4.58 16.24 -7.45
CA ARG A 75 5.06 17.38 -8.25
C ARG A 75 6.28 18.06 -7.62
N SER A 76 6.18 18.44 -6.34
CA SER A 76 7.26 19.08 -5.62
C SER A 76 8.46 18.17 -5.43
N HIS A 77 8.19 16.88 -5.17
CA HIS A 77 9.23 15.86 -5.05
C HIS A 77 9.96 15.65 -6.39
N GLY A 78 9.22 15.57 -7.51
CA GLY A 78 9.78 15.39 -8.85
C GLY A 78 10.61 16.60 -9.30
N HIS A 79 10.16 17.83 -8.99
CA HIS A 79 10.95 19.04 -9.25
C HIS A 79 12.32 18.97 -8.56
N ARG A 80 12.34 18.56 -7.29
CA ARG A 80 13.59 18.43 -6.51
C ARG A 80 14.51 17.34 -7.03
N TRP A 81 13.95 16.18 -7.41
CA TRP A 81 14.74 14.98 -7.72
C TRP A 81 14.94 14.72 -9.21
N GLY A 82 14.51 15.65 -10.08
CA GLY A 82 14.83 15.58 -11.52
C GLY A 82 13.91 14.68 -12.34
N TYR A 83 12.77 14.20 -11.82
CA TYR A 83 11.75 13.52 -12.60
C TYR A 83 10.51 14.40 -12.83
N ARG A 84 9.70 14.06 -13.84
CA ARG A 84 8.41 14.70 -14.12
C ARG A 84 7.27 13.82 -13.58
N PHE A 85 6.25 14.47 -13.03
CA PHE A 85 5.03 13.79 -12.58
C PHE A 85 3.90 14.08 -13.56
N PHE A 86 3.24 13.00 -14.00
CA PHE A 86 2.00 13.03 -14.77
C PHE A 86 0.90 12.39 -13.92
N SER A 87 -0.19 13.14 -13.70
CA SER A 87 -1.38 12.60 -13.08
C SER A 87 -2.15 11.77 -14.11
N GLY A 88 -2.56 10.56 -13.76
CA GLY A 88 -3.37 9.73 -14.64
C GLY A 88 -3.29 8.25 -14.30
N SER A 89 -4.23 7.49 -14.83
CA SER A 89 -4.32 6.05 -14.67
C SER A 89 -3.85 5.32 -15.93
N LEU A 90 -3.11 4.23 -15.73
CA LEU A 90 -2.77 3.30 -16.79
C LEU A 90 -4.07 2.71 -17.39
N GLU A 91 -4.24 2.80 -18.68
CA GLU A 91 -5.32 2.15 -19.43
C GLU A 91 -4.82 1.04 -20.33
N GLY A 92 -3.60 1.16 -20.84
CA GLY A 92 -3.01 0.16 -21.73
C GLY A 92 -1.54 0.44 -22.02
N ILE A 93 -0.93 -0.45 -22.78
CA ILE A 93 0.45 -0.35 -23.24
C ILE A 93 0.48 -0.76 -24.71
N ASP A 94 1.04 0.11 -25.56
CA ASP A 94 1.44 -0.24 -26.93
C ASP A 94 2.93 -0.55 -26.92
N ARG A 95 3.28 -1.82 -27.10
CA ARG A 95 4.67 -2.22 -27.28
C ARG A 95 5.16 -1.81 -28.65
N ALA A 96 6.38 -1.30 -28.72
CA ALA A 96 6.98 -0.98 -30.01
C ALA A 96 7.18 -2.24 -30.84
N ALA A 97 6.83 -2.16 -32.11
CA ALA A 97 7.11 -3.23 -33.07
C ALA A 97 8.62 -3.39 -33.35
N ARG A 98 9.41 -2.34 -33.13
CA ARG A 98 10.88 -2.31 -33.26
C ARG A 98 11.50 -1.59 -32.08
N PRO A 99 12.69 -2.00 -31.61
CA PRO A 99 13.37 -1.39 -30.46
C PRO A 99 13.54 0.13 -30.57
N GLU A 100 13.82 0.64 -31.77
CA GLU A 100 14.13 2.05 -32.02
C GLU A 100 12.88 2.96 -31.96
N ALA A 101 11.70 2.40 -32.15
CA ALA A 101 10.46 3.18 -32.23
C ALA A 101 9.94 3.65 -30.84
N GLY A 102 10.42 3.05 -29.73
CA GLY A 102 9.84 3.24 -28.41
C GLY A 102 8.40 2.70 -28.32
N GLY A 103 7.93 2.40 -27.13
CA GLY A 103 6.54 2.04 -26.87
C GLY A 103 5.73 3.24 -26.35
N HIS A 104 4.44 3.03 -26.09
CA HIS A 104 3.58 4.05 -25.48
C HIS A 104 2.77 3.47 -24.32
N VAL A 105 2.71 4.21 -23.25
CA VAL A 105 1.72 4.01 -22.17
C VAL A 105 0.46 4.78 -22.58
N ILE A 106 -0.68 4.12 -22.57
CA ILE A 106 -1.99 4.72 -22.79
C ILE A 106 -2.51 5.16 -21.44
N VAL A 107 -2.81 6.45 -21.31
CA VAL A 107 -3.34 7.06 -20.10
C VAL A 107 -4.83 7.31 -20.29
N ALA A 108 -5.63 6.83 -19.32
CA ALA A 108 -7.07 7.04 -19.32
C ALA A 108 -7.43 8.53 -19.26
N PRO A 109 -8.61 8.92 -19.76
CA PRO A 109 -9.12 10.27 -19.57
C PRO A 109 -9.18 10.65 -18.08
N ILE A 110 -8.86 11.90 -17.78
CA ILE A 110 -9.05 12.45 -16.42
C ILE A 110 -10.36 13.22 -16.44
N LEU A 111 -11.25 12.84 -15.53
CA LEU A 111 -12.55 13.48 -15.37
C LEU A 111 -12.52 14.47 -14.21
N ASP A 112 -13.28 15.54 -14.32
CA ASP A 112 -13.55 16.48 -13.24
C ASP A 112 -14.64 15.92 -12.28
N GLU A 113 -14.93 16.61 -11.19
CA GLU A 113 -15.91 16.20 -10.17
C GLU A 113 -17.34 16.03 -10.74
N ASP A 114 -17.68 16.79 -11.77
CA ASP A 114 -18.96 16.70 -12.48
C ASP A 114 -19.01 15.61 -13.56
N GLY A 115 -17.91 14.88 -13.77
CA GLY A 115 -17.78 13.82 -14.77
C GLY A 115 -17.40 14.34 -16.17
N SER A 116 -17.19 15.63 -16.35
CA SER A 116 -16.69 16.17 -17.62
C SER A 116 -15.21 15.79 -17.84
N GLU A 117 -14.82 15.68 -19.10
CA GLU A 117 -13.44 15.34 -19.46
C GLU A 117 -12.52 16.56 -19.28
N LEU A 118 -11.63 16.51 -18.30
CA LEU A 118 -10.61 17.55 -18.04
C LEU A 118 -9.40 17.36 -18.97
N ILE A 119 -8.93 16.14 -19.13
CA ILE A 119 -7.83 15.77 -20.04
C ILE A 119 -8.23 14.49 -20.73
N GLY A 120 -8.22 14.51 -22.07
CA GLY A 120 -8.54 13.36 -22.89
C GLY A 120 -7.52 12.23 -22.78
N ARG A 121 -7.92 11.06 -23.28
CA ARG A 121 -7.00 9.93 -23.45
C ARG A 121 -5.76 10.38 -24.21
N HIS A 122 -4.59 10.07 -23.67
CA HIS A 122 -3.32 10.44 -24.29
C HIS A 122 -2.27 9.35 -24.16
N ARG A 123 -1.14 9.53 -24.82
CA ARG A 123 -0.06 8.55 -24.91
C ARG A 123 1.23 9.17 -24.39
N ILE A 124 1.96 8.41 -23.58
CA ILE A 124 3.31 8.78 -23.12
C ILE A 124 4.29 7.78 -23.72
N ARG A 125 5.21 8.27 -24.56
CA ARG A 125 6.26 7.44 -25.16
C ARG A 125 7.21 6.91 -24.07
N TYR A 126 7.75 5.73 -24.24
CA TYR A 126 8.83 5.20 -23.41
C TYR A 126 9.89 4.47 -24.26
N ASP A 127 11.14 4.56 -23.83
CA ASP A 127 12.22 3.68 -24.24
C ASP A 127 12.37 2.53 -23.22
N TYR A 128 12.17 2.84 -21.92
CA TYR A 128 12.08 1.88 -20.84
C TYR A 128 10.82 2.14 -20.00
N LEU A 129 10.11 1.07 -19.66
CA LEU A 129 8.90 1.12 -18.86
C LEU A 129 9.06 0.29 -17.59
N VAL A 130 8.62 0.82 -16.48
CA VAL A 130 8.54 0.06 -15.22
C VAL A 130 7.11 0.09 -14.70
N ILE A 131 6.50 -1.08 -14.51
CA ILE A 131 5.19 -1.24 -13.94
C ILE A 131 5.34 -1.50 -12.43
N ALA A 132 4.83 -0.57 -11.61
CA ALA A 132 4.98 -0.55 -10.15
C ALA A 132 3.65 -0.21 -9.45
N ILE A 133 2.51 -0.60 -10.05
CA ILE A 133 1.16 -0.21 -9.60
C ILE A 133 0.68 -0.97 -8.36
N GLY A 134 1.49 -1.88 -7.82
CA GLY A 134 1.20 -2.61 -6.59
C GLY A 134 0.07 -3.63 -6.72
N ALA A 135 -0.60 -3.91 -5.60
CA ALA A 135 -1.73 -4.82 -5.52
C ALA A 135 -2.94 -4.14 -4.89
N ILE A 136 -4.11 -4.71 -5.13
CA ILE A 136 -5.40 -4.37 -4.52
C ILE A 136 -5.92 -5.55 -3.72
N SER A 137 -6.85 -5.31 -2.83
CA SER A 137 -7.54 -6.35 -2.08
C SER A 137 -8.29 -7.31 -3.01
N ASN A 138 -8.34 -8.58 -2.64
CA ASN A 138 -8.99 -9.63 -3.41
C ASN A 138 -10.29 -10.05 -2.71
N ASP A 139 -11.41 -9.77 -3.32
CA ASP A 139 -12.75 -10.15 -2.85
C ASP A 139 -13.10 -11.63 -3.12
N PHE A 140 -12.24 -12.35 -3.83
CA PHE A 140 -12.44 -13.75 -4.27
C PHE A 140 -13.76 -13.99 -4.99
N GLY A 141 -14.40 -12.95 -5.53
CA GLY A 141 -15.71 -13.01 -6.16
C GLY A 141 -16.86 -13.20 -5.16
N THR A 142 -16.67 -12.90 -3.88
CA THR A 142 -17.69 -13.02 -2.85
C THR A 142 -18.85 -12.06 -3.14
N PRO A 143 -20.08 -12.55 -3.30
CA PRO A 143 -21.27 -11.74 -3.56
C PRO A 143 -21.44 -10.62 -2.54
N GLY A 144 -21.69 -9.40 -3.01
CA GLY A 144 -21.87 -8.20 -2.17
C GLY A 144 -20.61 -7.60 -1.56
N ALA A 145 -19.44 -8.27 -1.63
CA ALA A 145 -18.22 -7.74 -1.03
C ALA A 145 -17.82 -6.37 -1.61
N LYS A 146 -17.86 -6.22 -2.94
CA LYS A 146 -17.54 -4.94 -3.60
C LYS A 146 -18.53 -3.82 -3.31
N GLU A 147 -19.79 -4.17 -3.07
CA GLU A 147 -20.87 -3.21 -2.88
C GLU A 147 -20.93 -2.72 -1.43
N PHE A 148 -20.80 -3.63 -0.47
CA PHE A 148 -21.07 -3.36 0.95
C PHE A 148 -19.82 -3.28 1.82
N CYS A 149 -18.62 -3.71 1.35
CA CYS A 149 -17.40 -3.57 2.10
C CYS A 149 -16.60 -2.32 1.70
N LEU A 150 -15.81 -1.85 2.64
CA LEU A 150 -14.73 -0.89 2.41
C LEU A 150 -13.42 -1.68 2.27
N PHE A 151 -12.63 -1.32 1.27
CA PHE A 151 -11.29 -1.84 1.07
C PHE A 151 -10.29 -0.77 1.54
N LEU A 152 -9.16 -1.16 2.09
CA LEU A 152 -8.13 -0.21 2.53
C LEU A 152 -6.95 -0.21 1.55
N ASP A 153 -7.25 0.00 0.27
CA ASP A 153 -6.24 -0.04 -0.78
C ASP A 153 -5.56 1.29 -1.02
N ASP A 154 -6.24 2.40 -0.72
CA ASP A 154 -5.72 3.75 -0.87
C ASP A 154 -6.24 4.71 0.22
N ARG A 155 -5.73 5.94 0.18
CA ARG A 155 -6.07 6.99 1.14
C ARG A 155 -7.56 7.34 1.12
N SER A 156 -8.18 7.42 -0.06
CA SER A 156 -9.58 7.85 -0.17
C SER A 156 -10.52 6.86 0.51
N GLU A 157 -10.19 5.57 0.45
CA GLU A 157 -10.93 4.51 1.13
C GLU A 157 -10.72 4.55 2.64
N ALA A 158 -9.50 4.81 3.11
CA ALA A 158 -9.21 4.99 4.53
C ALA A 158 -9.95 6.22 5.10
N ASP A 159 -9.94 7.35 4.40
CA ASP A 159 -10.70 8.56 4.78
C ASP A 159 -12.21 8.31 4.78
N ARG A 160 -12.73 7.56 3.79
CA ARG A 160 -14.15 7.16 3.74
C ARG A 160 -14.53 6.29 4.92
N PHE A 161 -13.69 5.30 5.26
CA PHE A 161 -13.90 4.46 6.43
C PHE A 161 -13.93 5.31 7.71
N ARG A 162 -12.94 6.18 7.93
CA ARG A 162 -12.87 7.07 9.07
C ARG A 162 -14.12 7.92 9.21
N LYS A 163 -14.58 8.56 8.14
CA LYS A 163 -15.81 9.38 8.13
C LYS A 163 -17.05 8.56 8.54
N ARG A 164 -17.19 7.34 7.99
CA ARG A 164 -18.29 6.45 8.36
C ARG A 164 -18.21 6.01 9.82
N LEU A 165 -17.03 5.63 10.31
CA LEU A 165 -16.80 5.27 11.70
C LEU A 165 -17.22 6.39 12.64
N LEU A 166 -16.76 7.61 12.42
CA LEU A 166 -17.14 8.77 13.24
C LEU A 166 -18.65 9.03 13.21
N ASN A 167 -19.30 8.90 12.07
CA ASN A 167 -20.75 9.06 11.96
C ASN A 167 -21.52 8.02 12.80
N HIS A 168 -21.06 6.75 12.85
CA HIS A 168 -21.65 5.72 13.69
C HIS A 168 -21.41 5.99 15.18
N CYS A 169 -20.19 6.38 15.56
CA CYS A 169 -19.88 6.77 16.93
C CYS A 169 -20.74 7.96 17.40
N LEU A 170 -20.96 8.97 16.57
CA LEU A 170 -21.83 10.12 16.85
C LEU A 170 -23.28 9.68 17.06
N ARG A 171 -23.83 8.81 16.21
CA ARG A 171 -25.21 8.28 16.37
C ARG A 171 -25.36 7.53 17.70
N VAL A 172 -24.44 6.60 17.99
CA VAL A 172 -24.45 5.84 19.25
C VAL A 172 -24.32 6.77 20.45
N SER A 173 -23.40 7.75 20.41
CA SER A 173 -23.24 8.75 21.47
C SER A 173 -24.53 9.53 21.72
N ARG A 174 -25.23 9.94 20.66
CA ARG A 174 -26.53 10.61 20.78
C ARG A 174 -27.61 9.72 21.41
N THR A 175 -27.74 8.49 20.95
CA THR A 175 -28.69 7.52 21.53
C THR A 175 -28.43 7.30 23.00
N LEU A 176 -27.16 7.17 23.41
CA LEU A 176 -26.79 7.00 24.83
C LEU A 176 -27.02 8.25 25.67
N SER A 177 -26.94 9.44 25.07
CA SER A 177 -27.28 10.70 25.77
C SER A 177 -28.78 10.85 25.97
N GLU A 178 -29.61 10.33 25.05
CA GLU A 178 -31.07 10.34 25.14
C GLU A 178 -31.58 9.17 26.04
N ASP A 179 -30.96 8.00 25.95
CA ASP A 179 -31.22 6.84 26.79
C ASP A 179 -29.93 6.17 27.28
N PRO A 180 -29.45 6.52 28.48
CA PRO A 180 -28.22 5.95 29.07
C PRO A 180 -28.25 4.44 29.28
N LYS A 181 -29.45 3.80 29.28
CA LYS A 181 -29.60 2.35 29.41
C LYS A 181 -29.60 1.64 28.07
N SER A 182 -29.55 2.36 26.97
CA SER A 182 -29.49 1.81 25.63
C SER A 182 -28.27 0.88 25.47
N ASP A 183 -28.46 -0.22 24.73
CA ASP A 183 -27.40 -1.21 24.37
C ASP A 183 -26.76 -0.84 23.02
N ALA A 184 -27.01 0.38 22.52
CA ALA A 184 -26.46 0.87 21.26
C ALA A 184 -24.94 0.73 21.21
N LYS A 185 -24.44 0.15 20.12
CA LYS A 185 -23.03 -0.14 19.82
C LYS A 185 -22.70 0.16 18.36
N VAL A 186 -21.43 0.33 18.06
CA VAL A 186 -20.91 0.31 16.69
C VAL A 186 -20.37 -1.09 16.41
N GLU A 187 -20.96 -1.80 15.46
CA GLU A 187 -20.54 -3.14 15.09
C GLU A 187 -19.68 -3.08 13.80
N ILE A 188 -18.45 -3.60 13.89
CA ILE A 188 -17.49 -3.61 12.77
C ILE A 188 -17.06 -5.04 12.50
N ALA A 189 -17.18 -5.50 11.25
CA ALA A 189 -16.65 -6.78 10.81
C ALA A 189 -15.47 -6.57 9.85
N ILE A 190 -14.35 -7.24 10.14
CA ILE A 190 -13.11 -7.17 9.35
C ILE A 190 -12.82 -8.57 8.82
N VAL A 191 -12.83 -8.74 7.50
CA VAL A 191 -12.49 -10.00 6.83
C VAL A 191 -11.01 -9.98 6.45
N GLY A 192 -10.27 -10.96 6.96
CA GLY A 192 -8.84 -11.15 6.73
C GLY A 192 -8.00 -10.98 7.99
N GLY A 193 -7.47 -12.07 8.52
CA GLY A 193 -6.57 -12.12 9.69
C GLY A 193 -5.10 -11.89 9.35
N GLY A 194 -4.81 -11.24 8.22
CA GLY A 194 -3.46 -10.76 7.88
C GLY A 194 -3.05 -9.52 8.68
N ALA A 195 -1.87 -8.95 8.40
CA ALA A 195 -1.35 -7.79 9.12
C ALA A 195 -2.35 -6.61 9.11
N THR A 196 -2.90 -6.24 7.95
CA THR A 196 -3.82 -5.11 7.80
C THR A 196 -5.07 -5.24 8.68
N GLY A 197 -5.72 -6.42 8.67
CA GLY A 197 -6.93 -6.63 9.47
C GLY A 197 -6.65 -6.66 10.97
N VAL A 198 -5.55 -7.28 11.37
CA VAL A 198 -5.10 -7.35 12.78
C VAL A 198 -4.73 -5.97 13.31
N GLU A 199 -3.94 -5.20 12.54
CA GLU A 199 -3.53 -3.84 12.89
C GLU A 199 -4.73 -2.89 12.97
N LEU A 200 -5.67 -2.98 12.02
CA LEU A 200 -6.90 -2.18 12.05
C LEU A 200 -7.75 -2.53 13.27
N ALA A 201 -7.96 -3.82 13.57
CA ALA A 201 -8.78 -4.24 14.72
C ALA A 201 -8.24 -3.68 16.03
N ALA A 202 -6.92 -3.73 16.25
CA ALA A 202 -6.28 -3.17 17.44
C ALA A 202 -6.36 -1.63 17.46
N GLU A 203 -6.15 -0.97 16.30
CA GLU A 203 -6.14 0.50 16.24
C GLU A 203 -7.52 1.12 16.47
N LEU A 204 -8.61 0.42 16.11
CA LEU A 204 -9.98 0.86 16.34
C LEU A 204 -10.29 1.01 17.85
N TYR A 205 -9.84 0.09 18.70
CA TYR A 205 -10.00 0.21 20.16
C TYR A 205 -9.17 1.36 20.74
N ASN A 206 -7.96 1.56 20.21
CA ASN A 206 -7.13 2.71 20.59
C ASN A 206 -7.78 4.04 20.19
N ALA A 207 -8.41 4.11 19.03
CA ALA A 207 -9.14 5.30 18.57
C ALA A 207 -10.39 5.52 19.44
N ALA A 208 -11.17 4.47 19.73
CA ALA A 208 -12.35 4.55 20.58
C ALA A 208 -12.02 5.10 21.98
N ALA A 209 -10.95 4.59 22.61
CA ALA A 209 -10.49 5.11 23.90
C ALA A 209 -10.14 6.60 23.88
N ALA A 210 -9.67 7.11 22.74
CA ALA A 210 -9.34 8.51 22.61
C ALA A 210 -10.56 9.42 22.32
N LEU A 211 -11.66 8.89 21.75
CA LEU A 211 -12.85 9.68 21.37
C LEU A 211 -13.50 10.41 22.55
N ARG A 212 -13.45 9.85 23.77
CA ARG A 212 -13.94 10.51 24.99
C ARG A 212 -13.30 11.87 25.24
N HIS A 213 -12.04 12.03 24.90
CA HIS A 213 -11.31 13.29 25.06
C HIS A 213 -11.68 14.37 24.01
N TYR A 214 -12.48 13.99 23.00
CA TYR A 214 -12.85 14.84 21.87
C TYR A 214 -14.37 15.11 21.80
N GLY A 215 -15.05 15.07 22.96
CA GLY A 215 -16.45 15.47 23.06
C GLY A 215 -17.46 14.33 22.87
N LEU A 216 -17.01 13.09 22.76
CA LEU A 216 -17.88 11.90 22.79
C LEU A 216 -17.83 11.25 24.20
N GLU A 217 -18.15 12.01 25.24
CA GLU A 217 -17.94 11.64 26.64
C GLU A 217 -18.66 10.34 27.05
N VAL A 218 -19.84 10.09 26.45
CA VAL A 218 -20.65 8.89 26.72
C VAL A 218 -20.26 7.68 25.88
N PHE A 219 -19.36 7.85 24.90
CA PHE A 219 -18.85 6.76 24.07
C PHE A 219 -17.54 6.23 24.64
N ASP A 220 -17.47 4.95 24.91
CA ASP A 220 -16.27 4.25 25.39
C ASP A 220 -16.02 2.97 24.59
N GLU A 221 -14.93 2.28 24.89
CA GLU A 221 -14.52 1.06 24.17
C GLU A 221 -15.56 -0.05 24.27
N SER A 222 -16.39 -0.10 25.32
CA SER A 222 -17.45 -1.10 25.49
C SER A 222 -18.58 -0.95 24.46
N ARG A 223 -18.67 0.25 23.85
CA ARG A 223 -19.63 0.58 22.79
C ARG A 223 -19.11 0.25 21.39
N LEU A 224 -17.89 -0.27 21.29
CA LEU A 224 -17.31 -0.78 20.06
C LEU A 224 -17.27 -2.31 20.09
N LYS A 225 -17.78 -2.94 19.03
CA LYS A 225 -17.74 -4.39 18.85
C LYS A 225 -17.04 -4.71 17.53
N VAL A 226 -15.81 -5.17 17.59
CA VAL A 226 -15.03 -5.55 16.41
C VAL A 226 -14.98 -7.07 16.30
N THR A 227 -15.34 -7.61 15.13
CA THR A 227 -15.20 -9.02 14.79
C THR A 227 -14.18 -9.16 13.68
N LEU A 228 -13.05 -9.82 13.95
CA LEU A 228 -12.02 -10.18 12.98
C LEU A 228 -12.26 -11.60 12.49
N ILE A 229 -12.40 -11.78 11.18
CA ILE A 229 -12.81 -13.04 10.55
C ILE A 229 -11.70 -13.52 9.63
N GLU A 230 -11.19 -14.73 9.89
CA GLU A 230 -10.11 -15.36 9.11
C GLU A 230 -10.54 -16.75 8.64
N ALA A 231 -10.42 -16.99 7.33
CA ALA A 231 -10.76 -18.27 6.71
C ALA A 231 -9.79 -19.40 7.08
N GLY A 232 -8.53 -19.03 7.34
CA GLY A 232 -7.49 -19.96 7.76
C GLY A 232 -7.60 -20.37 9.23
N PRO A 233 -6.82 -21.36 9.66
CA PRO A 233 -6.89 -21.90 11.03
C PRO A 233 -6.31 -20.94 12.09
N ARG A 234 -5.63 -19.87 11.70
CA ARG A 234 -5.04 -18.86 12.60
C ARG A 234 -4.84 -17.53 11.90
N ILE A 235 -4.83 -16.46 12.66
CA ILE A 235 -4.44 -15.13 12.19
C ILE A 235 -2.92 -15.08 11.92
N LEU A 236 -2.45 -14.08 11.17
CA LEU A 236 -1.03 -13.82 10.86
C LEU A 236 -0.28 -15.07 10.37
N PRO A 237 -0.75 -15.76 9.32
CA PRO A 237 -0.17 -17.03 8.87
C PRO A 237 1.29 -16.90 8.44
N ALA A 238 1.76 -15.69 8.13
CA ALA A 238 3.14 -15.41 7.75
C ALA A 238 4.12 -15.33 8.93
N LEU A 239 3.62 -15.21 10.17
CA LEU A 239 4.43 -15.20 11.39
C LEU A 239 4.58 -16.62 11.99
N PRO A 240 5.59 -16.84 12.84
CA PRO A 240 5.67 -18.03 13.70
C PRO A 240 4.40 -18.22 14.52
N GLU A 241 4.03 -19.46 14.80
CA GLU A 241 2.79 -19.81 15.49
C GLU A 241 2.68 -19.17 16.88
N SER A 242 3.79 -19.15 17.64
CA SER A 242 3.84 -18.51 18.95
C SER A 242 3.49 -17.01 18.91
N LEU A 243 4.00 -16.30 17.90
CA LEU A 243 3.70 -14.87 17.73
C LEU A 243 2.26 -14.63 17.25
N ALA A 244 1.75 -15.50 16.37
CA ALA A 244 0.36 -15.45 15.94
C ALA A 244 -0.60 -15.70 17.10
N LYS A 245 -0.28 -16.63 18.00
CA LYS A 245 -1.02 -16.91 19.21
C LYS A 245 -1.00 -15.72 20.18
N ALA A 246 0.17 -15.15 20.44
CA ALA A 246 0.29 -13.97 21.30
C ALA A 246 -0.53 -12.77 20.76
N ALA A 247 -0.51 -12.56 19.44
CA ALA A 247 -1.33 -11.53 18.81
C ALA A 247 -2.85 -11.81 18.94
N HIS A 248 -3.26 -13.07 18.86
CA HIS A 248 -4.65 -13.48 19.03
C HIS A 248 -5.12 -13.18 20.47
N GLU A 249 -4.36 -13.63 21.47
CA GLU A 249 -4.65 -13.40 22.89
C GLU A 249 -4.72 -11.90 23.22
N GLU A 250 -3.82 -11.09 22.64
CA GLU A 250 -3.85 -9.63 22.83
C GLU A 250 -5.09 -8.98 22.22
N LEU A 251 -5.51 -9.41 21.01
CA LEU A 251 -6.74 -8.90 20.39
C LEU A 251 -7.97 -9.26 21.21
N GLU A 252 -8.06 -10.48 21.72
CA GLU A 252 -9.18 -10.89 22.60
C GLU A 252 -9.17 -10.10 23.90
N ALA A 253 -8.01 -9.84 24.50
CA ALA A 253 -7.89 -8.99 25.68
C ALA A 253 -8.33 -7.54 25.43
N LEU A 254 -8.19 -7.03 24.19
CA LEU A 254 -8.73 -5.72 23.78
C LEU A 254 -10.25 -5.74 23.57
N GLY A 255 -10.90 -6.92 23.52
CA GLY A 255 -12.33 -7.06 23.23
C GLY A 255 -12.67 -7.40 21.79
N VAL A 256 -11.68 -7.69 20.92
CA VAL A 256 -11.93 -8.15 19.56
C VAL A 256 -12.43 -9.60 19.58
N ARG A 257 -13.56 -9.86 18.93
CA ARG A 257 -14.01 -11.23 18.65
C ARG A 257 -13.22 -11.78 17.48
N VAL A 258 -12.34 -12.76 17.68
CA VAL A 258 -11.52 -13.37 16.62
C VAL A 258 -12.15 -14.69 16.19
N LEU A 259 -12.54 -14.81 14.92
CA LEU A 259 -13.11 -15.99 14.30
C LEU A 259 -12.13 -16.57 13.29
N THR A 260 -11.48 -17.66 13.63
CA THR A 260 -10.61 -18.42 12.70
C THR A 260 -11.36 -19.61 12.09
N GLY A 261 -10.86 -20.17 10.99
CA GLY A 261 -11.55 -21.26 10.26
C GLY A 261 -12.89 -20.84 9.67
N THR A 262 -13.16 -19.52 9.54
CA THR A 262 -14.47 -18.96 9.21
C THR A 262 -14.40 -18.21 7.88
N ALA A 263 -14.98 -18.78 6.82
CA ALA A 263 -15.04 -18.15 5.50
C ALA A 263 -16.35 -17.39 5.31
N ILE A 264 -16.28 -16.17 4.79
CA ILE A 264 -17.46 -15.38 4.37
C ILE A 264 -17.83 -15.79 2.95
N VAL A 265 -19.12 -16.04 2.72
CA VAL A 265 -19.66 -16.46 1.42
C VAL A 265 -20.62 -15.45 0.80
N GLU A 266 -21.13 -14.51 1.59
CA GLU A 266 -22.02 -13.44 1.12
C GLU A 266 -21.92 -12.24 2.05
N VAL A 267 -22.00 -11.03 1.48
CA VAL A 267 -22.12 -9.77 2.23
C VAL A 267 -23.39 -9.05 1.81
N THR A 268 -24.15 -8.58 2.79
CA THR A 268 -25.36 -7.75 2.58
C THR A 268 -25.14 -6.35 3.18
N ALA A 269 -26.14 -5.47 3.04
CA ALA A 269 -26.10 -4.15 3.65
C ALA A 269 -25.99 -4.23 5.19
N GLU A 270 -26.59 -5.24 5.83
CA GLU A 270 -26.71 -5.35 7.29
C GLU A 270 -25.71 -6.33 7.92
N ALA A 271 -25.22 -7.32 7.14
CA ALA A 271 -24.48 -8.42 7.74
C ALA A 271 -23.54 -9.14 6.75
N MET A 272 -22.69 -10.00 7.32
CA MET A 272 -21.88 -10.98 6.58
C MET A 272 -22.36 -12.40 6.91
N LYS A 273 -22.45 -13.27 5.90
CA LYS A 273 -22.83 -14.68 6.08
C LYS A 273 -21.59 -15.57 5.97
N THR A 274 -21.44 -16.45 6.93
CA THR A 274 -20.38 -17.45 6.93
C THR A 274 -20.77 -18.70 6.16
N LYS A 275 -19.77 -19.47 5.73
CA LYS A 275 -19.98 -20.78 5.10
C LYS A 275 -20.73 -21.76 6.01
N ALA A 276 -20.63 -21.61 7.33
CA ALA A 276 -21.34 -22.42 8.32
C ALA A 276 -22.80 -21.99 8.53
N GLY A 277 -23.27 -20.91 7.86
CA GLY A 277 -24.62 -20.39 7.97
C GLY A 277 -24.83 -19.36 9.08
N GLU A 278 -23.79 -19.00 9.83
CA GLU A 278 -23.87 -17.92 10.83
C GLU A 278 -23.98 -16.56 10.12
N THR A 279 -24.83 -15.68 10.68
CA THR A 279 -24.95 -14.29 10.23
C THR A 279 -24.26 -13.38 11.25
N ILE A 280 -23.30 -12.60 10.78
CA ILE A 280 -22.52 -11.65 11.59
C ILE A 280 -23.02 -10.25 11.24
N PRO A 281 -23.81 -9.58 12.11
CA PRO A 281 -24.28 -8.23 11.87
C PRO A 281 -23.11 -7.25 11.92
N ALA A 282 -23.12 -6.22 11.09
CA ALA A 282 -22.11 -5.17 11.11
C ALA A 282 -22.60 -3.88 10.43
N ASP A 283 -22.41 -2.75 11.12
CA ASP A 283 -22.62 -1.40 10.57
C ASP A 283 -21.55 -1.05 9.54
N LEU A 284 -20.32 -1.44 9.86
CA LEU A 284 -19.15 -1.23 9.00
C LEU A 284 -18.50 -2.58 8.65
N LYS A 285 -18.24 -2.78 7.38
CA LYS A 285 -17.63 -3.99 6.86
C LYS A 285 -16.35 -3.64 6.12
N VAL A 286 -15.24 -4.26 6.53
CA VAL A 286 -13.93 -4.07 5.91
C VAL A 286 -13.46 -5.38 5.29
N TRP A 287 -13.01 -5.31 4.05
CA TRP A 287 -12.40 -6.44 3.37
C TRP A 287 -10.90 -6.23 3.25
N ALA A 288 -10.13 -6.91 4.10
CA ALA A 288 -8.67 -6.89 4.18
C ALA A 288 -8.05 -8.25 3.81
N ALA A 289 -8.84 -9.15 3.19
CA ALA A 289 -8.42 -10.50 2.85
C ALA A 289 -7.82 -10.57 1.45
N GLY A 290 -6.66 -11.22 1.35
CA GLY A 290 -5.98 -11.49 0.10
C GLY A 290 -5.50 -10.24 -0.64
N VAL A 291 -4.62 -10.46 -1.60
CA VAL A 291 -4.16 -9.41 -2.53
C VAL A 291 -4.08 -10.00 -3.93
N ARG A 292 -4.36 -9.18 -4.93
CA ARG A 292 -4.17 -9.48 -6.35
C ARG A 292 -3.65 -8.26 -7.08
N ALA A 293 -2.99 -8.45 -8.18
CA ALA A 293 -2.65 -7.32 -9.03
C ALA A 293 -3.93 -6.75 -9.69
N PRO A 294 -3.94 -5.43 -9.99
CA PRO A 294 -5.10 -4.78 -10.61
C PRO A 294 -5.51 -5.45 -11.92
N GLU A 295 -6.83 -5.48 -12.17
CA GLU A 295 -7.43 -6.13 -13.34
C GLU A 295 -6.86 -5.63 -14.67
N ILE A 296 -6.44 -4.36 -14.72
CA ILE A 296 -5.83 -3.76 -15.90
C ILE A 296 -4.60 -4.53 -16.41
N LEU A 297 -3.90 -5.26 -15.52
CA LEU A 297 -2.74 -6.07 -15.93
C LEU A 297 -3.11 -7.40 -16.59
N LYS A 298 -4.37 -7.81 -16.51
CA LYS A 298 -4.82 -9.03 -17.16
C LYS A 298 -4.62 -8.90 -18.67
N GLU A 299 -3.74 -9.74 -19.21
CA GLU A 299 -3.42 -9.78 -20.65
C GLU A 299 -2.91 -8.44 -21.22
N ILE A 300 -2.44 -7.50 -20.37
CA ILE A 300 -1.98 -6.17 -20.81
C ILE A 300 -0.87 -6.31 -21.86
N ALA A 301 -1.09 -5.76 -23.04
CA ALA A 301 -0.14 -5.78 -24.17
C ALA A 301 0.42 -7.18 -24.50
N GLY A 302 -0.30 -8.26 -24.19
CA GLY A 302 0.14 -9.63 -24.38
C GLY A 302 1.32 -10.03 -23.49
N LEU A 303 1.59 -9.32 -22.40
CA LEU A 303 2.56 -9.71 -21.38
C LEU A 303 2.06 -10.94 -20.61
N GLU A 304 3.00 -11.75 -20.12
CA GLU A 304 2.65 -12.93 -19.34
C GLU A 304 2.22 -12.57 -17.92
N THR A 305 1.07 -13.11 -17.48
CA THR A 305 0.49 -12.87 -16.16
C THR A 305 0.10 -14.16 -15.46
N THR A 306 0.11 -14.15 -14.14
CA THR A 306 -0.44 -15.22 -13.30
C THR A 306 -1.98 -15.14 -13.24
N ARG A 307 -2.62 -16.13 -12.60
CA ARG A 307 -4.06 -16.07 -12.28
C ARG A 307 -4.45 -14.89 -11.39
N GLY A 308 -3.50 -14.36 -10.61
CA GLY A 308 -3.67 -13.14 -9.80
C GLY A 308 -3.33 -11.84 -10.54
N ASN A 309 -3.26 -11.86 -11.86
CA ASN A 309 -2.90 -10.75 -12.76
C ASN A 309 -1.48 -10.19 -12.55
N GLN A 310 -0.62 -10.84 -11.76
CA GLN A 310 0.75 -10.38 -11.55
C GLN A 310 1.59 -10.65 -12.80
N LEU A 311 2.38 -9.68 -13.22
CA LEU A 311 3.31 -9.80 -14.35
C LEU A 311 4.46 -10.75 -14.02
N VAL A 312 4.66 -11.77 -14.84
CA VAL A 312 5.77 -12.71 -14.70
C VAL A 312 7.06 -12.06 -15.19
N VAL A 313 8.10 -12.12 -14.38
CA VAL A 313 9.40 -11.51 -14.71
C VAL A 313 10.57 -12.50 -14.68
N LYS A 314 11.60 -12.14 -15.44
CA LYS A 314 12.93 -12.79 -15.42
C LYS A 314 13.67 -12.45 -14.13
N PRO A 315 14.77 -13.13 -13.80
CA PRO A 315 15.62 -12.75 -12.64
C PRO A 315 16.10 -11.29 -12.67
N THR A 316 16.20 -10.68 -13.85
CA THR A 316 16.57 -9.28 -14.03
C THR A 316 15.43 -8.28 -13.76
N LEU A 317 14.22 -8.77 -13.40
CA LEU A 317 12.96 -8.03 -13.25
C LEU A 317 12.38 -7.47 -14.55
N GLN A 318 12.91 -7.84 -15.70
CA GLN A 318 12.30 -7.60 -17.00
C GLN A 318 11.13 -8.57 -17.19
N THR A 319 10.07 -8.15 -17.89
CA THR A 319 8.99 -9.07 -18.25
C THR A 319 9.50 -10.16 -19.19
N THR A 320 8.85 -11.32 -19.20
CA THR A 320 9.29 -12.47 -20.00
C THR A 320 9.19 -12.22 -21.51
N ARG A 321 8.35 -11.27 -21.94
CA ARG A 321 8.03 -11.02 -23.36
C ARG A 321 8.54 -9.69 -23.92
N ASP A 322 9.11 -8.81 -23.07
CA ASP A 322 9.68 -7.53 -23.50
C ASP A 322 10.79 -7.09 -22.57
N ASP A 323 12.02 -6.99 -23.08
CA ASP A 323 13.21 -6.65 -22.30
C ASP A 323 13.30 -5.16 -21.90
N ARG A 324 12.43 -4.31 -22.42
CA ARG A 324 12.35 -2.89 -22.08
C ARG A 324 11.29 -2.61 -21.02
N ILE A 325 10.47 -3.61 -20.68
CA ILE A 325 9.41 -3.50 -19.70
C ILE A 325 9.80 -4.29 -18.45
N PHE A 326 9.90 -3.58 -17.34
CA PHE A 326 10.13 -4.15 -16.00
C PHE A 326 8.84 -4.18 -15.20
N ALA A 327 8.74 -5.10 -14.23
CA ALA A 327 7.72 -5.04 -13.20
C ALA A 327 8.34 -5.20 -11.82
N ILE A 328 7.88 -4.41 -10.85
CA ILE A 328 8.38 -4.40 -9.48
C ILE A 328 7.27 -4.28 -8.44
N GLY A 329 7.52 -4.74 -7.22
CA GLY A 329 6.55 -4.71 -6.13
C GLY A 329 5.45 -5.76 -6.28
N ASP A 330 4.29 -5.51 -5.69
CA ASP A 330 3.24 -6.52 -5.52
C ASP A 330 2.52 -6.91 -6.82
N CYS A 331 2.65 -6.11 -7.88
CA CYS A 331 2.14 -6.45 -9.22
C CYS A 331 3.07 -7.36 -10.02
N CYS A 332 4.22 -7.73 -9.48
CA CYS A 332 5.25 -8.57 -10.08
C CYS A 332 5.19 -9.98 -9.48
N PHE A 333 5.40 -11.00 -10.31
CA PHE A 333 5.55 -12.40 -9.89
C PHE A 333 6.95 -12.89 -10.23
N PHE A 334 7.69 -13.25 -9.21
CA PHE A 334 9.03 -13.80 -9.33
C PHE A 334 9.27 -14.91 -8.29
N VAL A 335 9.71 -16.07 -8.76
CA VAL A 335 10.14 -17.18 -7.92
C VAL A 335 11.68 -17.23 -7.98
N PRO A 336 12.39 -17.00 -6.86
CA PRO A 336 13.84 -17.11 -6.83
C PRO A 336 14.31 -18.53 -7.15
N GLU A 337 15.47 -18.64 -7.77
CA GLU A 337 16.07 -19.94 -8.09
C GLU A 337 16.24 -20.79 -6.82
N GLY A 338 15.86 -22.06 -6.91
CA GLY A 338 15.89 -23.00 -5.78
C GLY A 338 14.79 -22.80 -4.73
N GLN A 339 13.82 -21.90 -4.95
CA GLN A 339 12.67 -21.74 -4.08
C GLN A 339 11.37 -22.18 -4.78
N GLU A 340 10.41 -22.69 -4.00
CA GLU A 340 9.09 -23.08 -4.50
C GLU A 340 8.08 -21.93 -4.43
N LYS A 341 8.34 -20.94 -3.58
CA LYS A 341 7.40 -19.85 -3.31
C LYS A 341 7.87 -18.56 -3.94
N PRO A 342 6.94 -17.75 -4.48
CA PRO A 342 7.27 -16.44 -5.00
C PRO A 342 7.69 -15.48 -3.87
N VAL A 343 8.39 -14.43 -4.26
CA VAL A 343 8.67 -13.30 -3.35
C VAL A 343 7.34 -12.72 -2.83
N PRO A 344 7.18 -12.59 -1.51
CA PRO A 344 5.92 -12.13 -0.95
C PRO A 344 5.66 -10.64 -1.25
N PRO A 345 4.38 -10.24 -1.43
CA PRO A 345 3.98 -8.85 -1.66
C PRO A 345 4.18 -8.02 -0.39
N ARG A 346 5.31 -7.34 -0.29
CA ARG A 346 5.71 -6.53 0.86
C ARG A 346 6.51 -5.31 0.42
N ALA A 347 6.39 -4.22 1.16
CA ALA A 347 7.14 -3.00 0.90
C ALA A 347 8.66 -3.23 0.85
N GLN A 348 9.22 -4.10 1.70
CA GLN A 348 10.65 -4.44 1.65
C GLN A 348 11.07 -5.13 0.35
N ALA A 349 10.21 -5.97 -0.23
CA ALA A 349 10.45 -6.59 -1.53
C ALA A 349 10.45 -5.52 -2.63
N ALA A 350 9.47 -4.62 -2.62
CA ALA A 350 9.36 -3.51 -3.57
C ALA A 350 10.61 -2.60 -3.54
N HIS A 351 11.15 -2.26 -2.37
CA HIS A 351 12.39 -1.50 -2.23
C HIS A 351 13.62 -2.22 -2.80
N GLN A 352 13.73 -3.52 -2.54
CA GLN A 352 14.85 -4.32 -3.07
C GLN A 352 14.74 -4.49 -4.59
N MET A 353 13.53 -4.71 -5.12
CA MET A 353 13.25 -4.75 -6.56
C MET A 353 13.56 -3.40 -7.22
N ALA A 354 13.15 -2.28 -6.62
CA ALA A 354 13.46 -0.94 -7.12
C ALA A 354 14.97 -0.71 -7.21
N SER A 355 15.73 -1.20 -6.24
CA SER A 355 17.20 -1.10 -6.24
C SER A 355 17.83 -1.93 -7.37
N THR A 356 17.28 -3.11 -7.69
CA THR A 356 17.77 -3.93 -8.81
C THR A 356 17.34 -3.34 -10.15
N ALA A 357 16.08 -2.92 -10.30
CA ALA A 357 15.59 -2.25 -11.51
C ALA A 357 16.40 -0.98 -11.82
N TYR A 358 16.72 -0.18 -10.80
CA TYR A 358 17.61 0.98 -10.96
C TYR A 358 18.96 0.62 -11.56
N ARG A 359 19.64 -0.41 -11.02
CA ARG A 359 20.94 -0.85 -11.56
C ARG A 359 20.81 -1.40 -12.97
N ASN A 360 19.76 -2.16 -13.24
CA ASN A 360 19.55 -2.80 -14.52
C ASN A 360 19.16 -1.79 -15.63
N ILE A 361 18.35 -0.77 -15.31
CA ILE A 361 18.07 0.31 -16.26
C ILE A 361 19.35 1.08 -16.62
N LEU A 362 20.18 1.43 -15.63
CA LEU A 362 21.45 2.08 -15.87
C LEU A 362 22.42 1.18 -16.66
N ALA A 363 22.41 -0.11 -16.41
CA ALA A 363 23.20 -1.08 -17.16
C ALA A 363 22.76 -1.17 -18.62
N LEU A 364 21.44 -1.20 -18.91
CA LEU A 364 20.93 -1.14 -20.28
C LEU A 364 21.36 0.14 -21.01
N ILE A 365 21.25 1.29 -20.36
CA ILE A 365 21.67 2.58 -20.92
C ILE A 365 23.17 2.58 -21.24
N GLY A 366 23.99 1.99 -20.35
CA GLY A 366 25.43 1.93 -20.50
C GLY A 366 25.96 0.69 -21.25
N ASN A 367 25.05 -0.16 -21.75
CA ASN A 367 25.37 -1.42 -22.41
C ASN A 367 26.23 -2.37 -21.55
N TYR A 368 25.89 -2.46 -20.23
CA TYR A 368 26.54 -3.35 -19.27
C TYR A 368 25.66 -4.59 -18.97
N PRO A 369 26.25 -5.68 -18.47
CA PRO A 369 25.50 -6.87 -18.03
C PRO A 369 24.49 -6.55 -16.93
N LEU A 370 23.32 -7.19 -17.01
CA LEU A 370 22.25 -7.06 -16.02
C LEU A 370 22.53 -7.94 -14.80
N GLN A 371 22.00 -7.53 -13.67
CA GLN A 371 22.11 -8.23 -12.40
C GLN A 371 20.81 -8.97 -12.07
N ALA A 372 20.92 -10.20 -11.57
CA ALA A 372 19.79 -10.91 -11.02
C ALA A 372 19.32 -10.30 -9.69
N PHE A 373 18.03 -10.29 -9.49
CA PHE A 373 17.39 -9.89 -8.23
C PHE A 373 17.56 -11.02 -7.20
N VAL A 374 18.04 -10.66 -6.02
CA VAL A 374 18.14 -11.54 -4.87
C VAL A 374 17.31 -10.96 -3.74
N TYR A 375 16.22 -11.67 -3.39
CA TYR A 375 15.40 -11.29 -2.26
C TYR A 375 16.03 -11.69 -0.93
N ARG A 376 16.13 -10.73 -0.02
CA ARG A 376 16.58 -10.96 1.36
C ARG A 376 15.45 -10.60 2.30
N ASP A 377 14.83 -11.60 2.91
CA ASP A 377 13.79 -11.37 3.91
C ASP A 377 14.42 -10.79 5.19
N LYS A 378 13.96 -9.60 5.59
CA LYS A 378 14.40 -8.92 6.81
C LYS A 378 13.47 -9.17 7.99
N GLY A 379 12.47 -10.05 7.80
CA GLY A 379 11.44 -10.34 8.78
C GLY A 379 10.14 -9.59 8.54
N SER A 380 9.22 -9.75 9.49
CA SER A 380 7.89 -9.14 9.47
C SER A 380 7.54 -8.65 10.86
N LEU A 381 6.90 -7.49 10.93
CA LEU A 381 6.42 -6.85 12.14
C LEU A 381 4.97 -6.48 11.96
N VAL A 382 4.16 -6.67 13.00
CA VAL A 382 2.76 -6.30 13.06
C VAL A 382 2.56 -5.48 14.32
N SER A 383 1.97 -4.31 14.18
CA SER A 383 1.68 -3.40 15.29
C SER A 383 0.30 -3.70 15.88
N LEU A 384 0.23 -3.91 17.18
CA LEU A 384 -1.02 -4.01 17.93
C LEU A 384 -1.31 -2.67 18.63
N SER A 385 -1.15 -1.58 17.89
CA SER A 385 -1.37 -0.22 18.34
C SER A 385 -0.42 0.19 19.47
N ARG A 386 -0.94 0.81 20.52
CA ARG A 386 -0.14 1.26 21.69
C ARG A 386 0.20 0.13 22.65
N TYR A 387 -0.53 -0.98 22.56
CA TYR A 387 -0.47 -2.03 23.54
C TYR A 387 0.75 -2.92 23.35
N SER A 388 0.96 -3.42 22.16
CA SER A 388 2.14 -4.23 21.86
C SER A 388 2.49 -4.23 20.37
N THR A 389 3.64 -4.77 20.04
CA THR A 389 4.03 -5.08 18.65
C THR A 389 4.66 -6.44 18.66
N VAL A 390 4.22 -7.30 17.77
CA VAL A 390 4.75 -8.65 17.64
C VAL A 390 5.44 -8.80 16.28
N GLY A 391 6.52 -9.55 16.21
CA GLY A 391 7.18 -9.75 14.96
C GLY A 391 8.38 -10.68 15.00
N SER A 392 8.90 -10.95 13.83
CA SER A 392 10.09 -11.77 13.62
C SER A 392 11.12 -10.95 12.85
N LEU A 393 12.32 -10.80 13.43
CA LEU A 393 13.49 -10.25 12.74
C LEU A 393 14.30 -11.40 12.15
N MET A 394 14.64 -11.28 10.87
CA MET A 394 15.64 -12.13 10.23
C MET A 394 16.93 -11.34 10.09
N GLY A 395 17.98 -11.75 10.80
CA GLY A 395 19.27 -11.10 10.75
C GLY A 395 20.40 -12.09 10.47
N ASN A 396 21.33 -11.70 9.61
CA ASN A 396 22.59 -12.45 9.37
C ASN A 396 23.52 -12.45 10.59
N LEU A 397 23.22 -11.70 11.65
CA LEU A 397 24.06 -11.55 12.83
C LEU A 397 23.88 -12.65 13.89
N ILE A 398 22.77 -13.41 13.86
CA ILE A 398 22.45 -14.42 14.87
C ILE A 398 21.86 -15.68 14.22
N GLY A 399 22.26 -16.09 13.05
CA GLY A 399 21.99 -17.42 12.46
C GLY A 399 20.57 -17.99 12.55
N GLY A 400 19.50 -17.16 12.76
CA GLY A 400 18.14 -17.64 12.98
C GLY A 400 17.07 -16.54 12.98
N ARG A 401 15.80 -16.97 13.10
CA ARG A 401 14.64 -16.09 13.32
C ARG A 401 14.57 -15.74 14.81
N MET A 402 14.63 -14.46 15.14
CA MET A 402 14.43 -13.99 16.50
C MET A 402 13.01 -13.40 16.60
N ALA A 403 12.19 -13.97 17.48
CA ALA A 403 10.91 -13.36 17.86
C ALA A 403 11.18 -12.12 18.71
N ILE A 404 10.53 -11.01 18.41
CA ILE A 404 10.60 -9.78 19.21
C ILE A 404 9.19 -9.29 19.51
N GLU A 405 9.00 -8.84 20.74
CA GLU A 405 7.73 -8.38 21.27
C GLU A 405 7.88 -7.05 22.01
N GLY A 406 6.78 -6.35 22.23
CA GLY A 406 6.70 -5.18 23.08
C GLY A 406 7.43 -3.95 22.52
N ARG A 407 8.10 -3.20 23.40
CA ARG A 407 8.72 -1.90 23.07
C ARG A 407 9.82 -1.99 22.03
N LEU A 408 10.61 -3.06 22.02
CA LEU A 408 11.69 -3.26 21.06
C LEU A 408 11.11 -3.47 19.65
N ALA A 409 10.11 -4.35 19.50
CA ALA A 409 9.43 -4.58 18.24
C ALA A 409 8.81 -3.30 17.68
N ARG A 410 8.22 -2.47 18.56
CA ARG A 410 7.67 -1.16 18.17
C ARG A 410 8.74 -0.19 17.68
N MET A 411 9.92 -0.15 18.32
CA MET A 411 11.02 0.68 17.82
C MET A 411 11.47 0.25 16.43
N VAL A 412 11.54 -1.05 16.19
CA VAL A 412 11.91 -1.59 14.87
C VAL A 412 10.81 -1.32 13.83
N TYR A 413 9.52 -1.47 14.17
CA TYR A 413 8.40 -1.11 13.28
C TYR A 413 8.48 0.36 12.84
N LEU A 414 8.66 1.28 13.79
CA LEU A 414 8.84 2.70 13.49
C LEU A 414 10.08 2.97 12.64
N SER A 415 11.14 2.15 12.78
CA SER A 415 12.36 2.29 11.98
C SER A 415 12.13 1.96 10.51
N LEU A 416 11.20 1.07 10.16
CA LEU A 416 10.85 0.76 8.78
C LEU A 416 10.26 1.98 8.06
N TYR A 417 9.33 2.68 8.71
CA TYR A 417 8.80 3.93 8.19
C TYR A 417 9.88 5.02 8.06
N ARG A 418 10.76 5.13 9.05
CA ARG A 418 11.89 6.07 9.00
C ARG A 418 12.87 5.77 7.86
N LEU A 419 13.17 4.50 7.62
CA LEU A 419 13.99 4.06 6.48
C LEU A 419 13.32 4.41 5.15
N HIS A 420 11.98 4.24 5.06
CA HIS A 420 11.24 4.68 3.89
C HIS A 420 11.36 6.18 3.67
N LEU A 421 11.16 7.03 4.69
CA LEU A 421 11.35 8.48 4.60
C LEU A 421 12.75 8.85 4.11
N ILE A 422 13.77 8.18 4.61
CA ILE A 422 15.16 8.39 4.15
C ILE A 422 15.32 7.97 2.69
N SER A 423 14.69 6.86 2.27
CA SER A 423 14.78 6.36 0.89
C SER A 423 14.15 7.30 -0.13
N ILE A 424 13.07 8.00 0.23
CA ILE A 424 12.36 8.92 -0.68
C ILE A 424 12.84 10.39 -0.56
N HIS A 425 13.33 10.82 0.57
CA HIS A 425 13.75 12.22 0.79
C HIS A 425 15.27 12.43 0.81
N GLY A 426 16.06 11.35 0.84
CA GLY A 426 17.49 11.37 1.12
C GLY A 426 17.80 11.55 2.60
N TRP A 427 19.05 11.32 2.98
CA TRP A 427 19.47 11.25 4.39
C TRP A 427 19.16 12.51 5.21
N ILE A 428 19.59 13.69 4.75
CA ILE A 428 19.48 14.94 5.54
C ILE A 428 18.01 15.30 5.77
N LYS A 429 17.21 15.33 4.69
CA LYS A 429 15.79 15.70 4.77
C LYS A 429 14.96 14.63 5.47
N GLY A 430 15.25 13.35 5.21
CA GLY A 430 14.61 12.23 5.89
C GLY A 430 14.80 12.31 7.40
N MET A 431 16.02 12.59 7.89
CA MET A 431 16.28 12.79 9.32
C MET A 431 15.55 14.01 9.89
N ALA A 432 15.52 15.13 9.17
CA ALA A 432 14.76 16.32 9.60
C ALA A 432 13.27 16.03 9.73
N LEU A 433 12.68 15.32 8.75
CA LEU A 433 11.25 14.93 8.78
C LEU A 433 10.94 13.97 9.94
N ILE A 434 11.85 13.06 10.26
CA ILE A 434 11.71 12.15 11.41
C ILE A 434 11.64 12.96 12.72
N VAL A 435 12.50 13.95 12.89
CA VAL A 435 12.51 14.82 14.08
C VAL A 435 11.24 15.66 14.14
N ILE A 436 10.86 16.31 13.04
CA ILE A 436 9.62 17.10 12.95
C ILE A 436 8.40 16.23 13.24
N GLY A 437 8.32 15.03 12.67
CA GLY A 437 7.24 14.09 12.92
C GLY A 437 7.15 13.68 14.39
N HIS A 438 8.27 13.53 15.08
CA HIS A 438 8.28 13.26 16.52
C HIS A 438 7.72 14.44 17.33
N VAL A 439 8.16 15.67 17.03
CA VAL A 439 7.64 16.89 17.67
C VAL A 439 6.14 17.06 17.41
N ASN A 440 5.70 16.88 16.18
CA ASN A 440 4.28 16.97 15.81
C ASN A 440 3.39 15.99 16.60
N ARG A 441 3.86 14.75 16.83
CA ARG A 441 3.11 13.74 17.63
C ARG A 441 2.97 14.13 19.10
N VAL A 442 3.85 14.96 19.64
CA VAL A 442 3.78 15.47 21.02
C VAL A 442 2.85 16.68 21.11
N VAL A 443 2.90 17.58 20.13
CA VAL A 443 2.24 18.91 20.17
C VAL A 443 0.80 18.85 19.64
N ARG A 444 0.48 17.92 18.73
CA ARG A 444 -0.83 17.86 18.05
C ARG A 444 -1.80 16.90 18.72
N PRO A 445 -3.12 17.08 18.49
CA PRO A 445 -4.15 16.13 18.92
C PRO A 445 -3.85 14.72 18.39
N ARG A 446 -4.23 13.73 19.20
CA ARG A 446 -3.95 12.31 18.89
C ARG A 446 -4.90 11.70 17.88
N LEU A 447 -6.04 12.32 17.65
CA LEU A 447 -7.03 11.90 16.67
C LEU A 447 -7.40 13.03 15.73
N LYS A 448 -7.60 12.68 14.46
CA LYS A 448 -8.18 13.55 13.44
C LYS A 448 -9.66 13.22 13.31
N LEU A 449 -10.51 14.16 13.69
CA LEU A 449 -11.98 13.99 13.73
C LEU A 449 -12.70 14.65 12.53
N HIS A 450 -11.97 15.23 11.57
CA HIS A 450 -12.52 15.94 10.41
C HIS A 450 -11.73 15.64 9.12
#